data_64a7af1e721cfc2094a488d78797d83e
#
_entry.id   64a7af1e721cfc2094a488d78797d83e
#
_cell.length_a   1.000
_cell.length_b   1.000
_cell.length_c   1.000
_cell.angle_alpha   90.00
_cell.angle_beta   90.00
_cell.angle_gamma   90.00
#
_symmetry.space_group_name_H-M   'P 1'
#
loop_
_entity.id
_entity.type
_entity.pdbx_description
1 polymer ?
#
loop_
_entity_poly.entity_id
_entity_poly.type
_entity_poly.pdbx_seq_one_letter_code
_entity_poly.pdbx_strand_id
1 'polypeptide(L)'
;MIYVNSCGHDSHHPKPCNIEHKRGVPDYLILLIKRESWIYLDGEKHTVAPNSLICFPPDTYIHYGCDAIGYNDDWIHFLPDAQERDIFLELLPPFCQILHPYNFHRLSEYVRMLSDIFYGDSRYREQSIDAFLHIFLYALQEELEENSNDPSVQK
;
A
#
# COMPACT_ATOMS: atom_id res chain seq x y z
N MET A 1 -0.84 -1.69 19.11
CA MET A 1 -1.56 -2.56 18.14
C MET A 1 -1.92 -1.76 16.89
N ILE A 2 -1.78 -2.34 15.74
CA ILE A 2 -2.19 -1.72 14.48
C ILE A 2 -3.49 -2.38 14.03
N TYR A 3 -4.47 -1.57 13.63
CA TYR A 3 -5.77 -2.04 13.16
C TYR A 3 -5.88 -1.88 11.65
N VAL A 4 -6.36 -2.93 10.98
CA VAL A 4 -6.70 -2.87 9.56
C VAL A 4 -8.20 -2.61 9.43
N ASN A 5 -8.57 -1.53 8.76
CA ASN A 5 -9.97 -1.18 8.55
C ASN A 5 -10.55 -1.90 7.32
N SER A 6 -9.75 -2.06 6.28
CA SER A 6 -10.09 -2.83 5.10
C SER A 6 -8.84 -3.18 4.32
N CYS A 7 -8.91 -4.23 3.54
CA CYS A 7 -7.82 -4.62 2.65
C CYS A 7 -8.35 -5.48 1.49
N GLY A 8 -7.55 -5.55 0.43
CA GLY A 8 -7.85 -6.38 -0.72
C GLY A 8 -6.59 -6.82 -1.45
N HIS A 9 -6.63 -8.00 -2.01
CA HIS A 9 -5.55 -8.59 -2.79
C HIS A 9 -6.06 -8.89 -4.20
N ASP A 10 -5.28 -8.52 -5.22
CA ASP A 10 -5.63 -8.71 -6.64
C ASP A 10 -7.03 -8.19 -6.97
N SER A 11 -7.31 -6.96 -6.54
CA SER A 11 -8.59 -6.31 -6.87
C SER A 11 -8.57 -5.84 -8.32
N HIS A 12 -9.45 -6.43 -9.14
CA HIS A 12 -9.54 -6.14 -10.57
C HIS A 12 -10.68 -5.19 -10.89
N HIS A 13 -10.38 -4.22 -11.75
CA HIS A 13 -11.37 -3.32 -12.33
C HIS A 13 -11.55 -3.68 -13.81
N PRO A 14 -12.68 -4.27 -14.23
CA PRO A 14 -12.88 -4.70 -15.62
C PRO A 14 -13.04 -3.54 -16.60
N LYS A 15 -13.30 -2.32 -16.10
CA LYS A 15 -13.48 -1.10 -16.89
C LYS A 15 -12.40 -0.09 -16.52
N PRO A 16 -12.14 0.91 -17.39
CA PRO A 16 -11.30 2.04 -16.98
C PRO A 16 -11.79 2.63 -15.66
N CYS A 17 -10.87 3.02 -14.80
CA CYS A 17 -11.22 3.52 -13.48
C CYS A 17 -10.62 4.90 -13.24
N ASN A 18 -11.32 5.68 -12.43
CA ASN A 18 -10.91 7.01 -11.99
C ASN A 18 -11.37 7.14 -10.54
N ILE A 19 -10.43 7.05 -9.61
CA ILE A 19 -10.69 7.04 -8.18
C ILE A 19 -10.15 8.35 -7.60
N GLU A 20 -11.06 9.17 -7.06
CA GLU A 20 -10.70 10.44 -6.47
C GLU A 20 -11.31 10.59 -5.09
N HIS A 21 -10.48 10.86 -4.10
CA HIS A 21 -10.88 11.21 -2.73
C HIS A 21 -10.36 12.62 -2.44
N LYS A 22 -11.19 13.63 -2.65
CA LYS A 22 -10.77 15.03 -2.57
C LYS A 22 -10.25 15.43 -1.20
N ARG A 23 -10.79 14.82 -0.14
CA ARG A 23 -10.38 15.05 1.25
C ARG A 23 -9.58 13.89 1.83
N GLY A 24 -9.15 12.96 0.96
CA GLY A 24 -8.46 11.76 1.40
C GLY A 24 -9.37 10.75 2.07
N VAL A 25 -8.75 9.83 2.79
CA VAL A 25 -9.41 8.80 3.59
C VAL A 25 -8.98 8.96 5.06
N PRO A 26 -9.76 8.43 6.04
CA PRO A 26 -9.49 8.71 7.45
C PRO A 26 -8.33 7.92 8.04
N ASP A 27 -7.70 7.05 7.28
CA ASP A 27 -6.62 6.17 7.71
C ASP A 27 -5.42 6.24 6.77
N TYR A 28 -4.37 5.49 7.07
CA TYR A 28 -3.24 5.31 6.16
C TYR A 28 -3.64 4.33 5.08
N LEU A 29 -3.24 4.61 3.86
CA LEU A 29 -3.50 3.75 2.71
C LEU A 29 -2.19 3.39 2.01
N ILE A 30 -1.94 2.09 1.85
CA ILE A 30 -0.88 1.58 0.99
C ILE A 30 -1.53 0.92 -0.22
N LEU A 31 -1.08 1.34 -1.41
CA LEU A 31 -1.46 0.73 -2.69
C LEU A 31 -0.26 0.01 -3.28
N LEU A 32 -0.46 -1.24 -3.68
CA LEU A 32 0.46 -2.00 -4.51
C LEU A 32 -0.13 -2.07 -5.92
N ILE A 33 0.44 -1.32 -6.85
CA ILE A 33 -0.12 -1.12 -8.19
C ILE A 33 0.54 -2.11 -9.15
N LYS A 34 -0.26 -2.94 -9.79
CA LYS A 34 0.21 -4.06 -10.62
C LYS A 34 0.10 -3.85 -12.12
N ARG A 35 -0.56 -2.79 -12.55
CA ARG A 35 -0.74 -2.42 -13.96
C ARG A 35 -0.30 -1.00 -14.19
N GLU A 36 0.13 -0.69 -15.40
CA GLU A 36 0.39 0.70 -15.79
C GLU A 36 -0.86 1.54 -15.57
N SER A 37 -0.68 2.66 -14.89
CA SER A 37 -1.77 3.53 -14.47
C SER A 37 -1.27 4.96 -14.38
N TRP A 38 -2.09 5.85 -13.84
CA TRP A 38 -1.70 7.23 -13.59
C TRP A 38 -2.12 7.66 -12.19
N ILE A 39 -1.43 8.68 -11.67
CA ILE A 39 -1.72 9.26 -10.36
C ILE A 39 -1.41 10.76 -10.39
N TYR A 40 -2.21 11.54 -9.68
CA TYR A 40 -1.92 12.95 -9.45
C TYR A 40 -1.15 13.12 -8.15
N LEU A 41 0.02 13.76 -8.22
CA LEU A 41 0.85 14.14 -7.08
C LEU A 41 1.20 15.61 -7.23
N ASP A 42 0.89 16.42 -6.20
CA ASP A 42 1.13 17.87 -6.21
C ASP A 42 0.52 18.57 -7.43
N GLY A 43 -0.67 18.14 -7.85
CA GLY A 43 -1.38 18.71 -8.99
C GLY A 43 -0.87 18.26 -10.37
N GLU A 44 0.14 17.39 -10.42
CA GLU A 44 0.70 16.87 -11.67
C GLU A 44 0.34 15.40 -11.87
N LYS A 45 0.01 15.05 -13.11
CA LYS A 45 -0.30 13.68 -13.51
C LYS A 45 0.98 12.93 -13.84
N HIS A 46 1.18 11.81 -13.16
CA HIS A 46 2.34 10.93 -13.36
C HIS A 46 1.90 9.57 -13.87
N THR A 47 2.68 9.00 -14.79
CA THR A 47 2.52 7.60 -15.17
C THR A 47 3.12 6.71 -14.09
N VAL A 48 2.39 5.66 -13.72
CA VAL A 48 2.82 4.68 -12.71
C VAL A 48 3.09 3.35 -13.41
N ALA A 49 4.33 2.88 -13.31
CA ALA A 49 4.72 1.59 -13.87
C ALA A 49 4.14 0.44 -13.02
N PRO A 50 3.94 -0.75 -13.62
CA PRO A 50 3.59 -1.94 -12.85
C PRO A 50 4.59 -2.20 -11.72
N ASN A 51 4.14 -2.81 -10.63
CA ASN A 51 4.94 -3.15 -9.45
C ASN A 51 5.45 -1.91 -8.70
N SER A 52 4.62 -0.88 -8.64
CA SER A 52 4.87 0.33 -7.85
C SER A 52 4.06 0.31 -6.57
N LEU A 53 4.56 1.01 -5.56
CA LEU A 53 3.90 1.15 -4.26
C LEU A 53 3.78 2.62 -3.89
N ILE A 54 2.65 3.02 -3.33
CA ILE A 54 2.42 4.38 -2.83
C ILE A 54 1.74 4.30 -1.46
N CYS A 55 2.19 5.13 -0.53
CA CYS A 55 1.58 5.26 0.79
C CYS A 55 1.03 6.68 0.97
N PHE A 56 -0.23 6.76 1.40
CA PHE A 56 -0.89 8.04 1.70
C PHE A 56 -1.19 8.15 3.19
N PRO A 57 -0.85 9.26 3.83
CA PRO A 57 -1.30 9.52 5.21
C PRO A 57 -2.79 9.89 5.23
N PRO A 58 -3.43 9.87 6.42
CA PRO A 58 -4.83 10.29 6.54
C PRO A 58 -5.08 11.70 5.99
N ASP A 59 -6.28 11.91 5.48
CA ASP A 59 -6.81 13.22 5.09
C ASP A 59 -5.99 13.91 3.98
N THR A 60 -5.33 13.11 3.13
CA THR A 60 -4.52 13.58 2.02
C THR A 60 -5.25 13.32 0.71
N TYR A 61 -5.20 14.28 -0.23
CA TYR A 61 -5.80 14.14 -1.55
C TYR A 61 -5.28 12.89 -2.27
N ILE A 62 -6.20 12.07 -2.78
CA ILE A 62 -5.89 10.84 -3.52
C ILE A 62 -6.63 10.88 -4.85
N HIS A 63 -5.89 10.75 -5.96
CA HIS A 63 -6.50 10.69 -7.29
C HIS A 63 -5.64 9.82 -8.20
N TYR A 64 -6.15 8.66 -8.56
CA TYR A 64 -5.46 7.73 -9.46
C TYR A 64 -6.45 6.97 -10.31
N GLY A 65 -5.95 6.34 -11.36
CA GLY A 65 -6.79 5.54 -12.22
C GLY A 65 -6.02 4.88 -13.35
N CYS A 66 -6.79 4.30 -14.25
CA CYS A 66 -6.27 3.57 -15.39
C CYS A 66 -7.23 3.75 -16.56
N ASP A 67 -6.70 4.19 -17.69
CA ASP A 67 -7.50 4.43 -18.90
C ASP A 67 -7.77 3.15 -19.68
N ALA A 68 -6.97 2.11 -19.44
CA ALA A 68 -7.17 0.79 -20.02
C ALA A 68 -8.04 -0.09 -19.12
N ILE A 69 -8.58 -1.18 -19.68
CA ILE A 69 -9.29 -2.19 -18.91
C ILE A 69 -8.29 -3.05 -18.12
N GLY A 70 -8.73 -3.65 -17.01
CA GLY A 70 -7.92 -4.61 -16.27
C GLY A 70 -6.98 -4.02 -15.25
N TYR A 71 -7.25 -2.82 -14.72
CA TYR A 71 -6.51 -2.29 -13.59
C TYR A 71 -6.55 -3.28 -12.44
N ASN A 72 -5.42 -3.45 -11.76
CA ASN A 72 -5.23 -4.43 -10.71
C ASN A 72 -4.32 -3.86 -9.61
N ASP A 73 -4.75 -4.01 -8.37
CA ASP A 73 -3.96 -3.58 -7.22
C ASP A 73 -4.22 -4.44 -5.98
N ASP A 74 -3.34 -4.28 -5.01
CA ASP A 74 -3.59 -4.62 -3.62
C ASP A 74 -3.70 -3.32 -2.81
N TRP A 75 -4.46 -3.34 -1.72
CA TRP A 75 -4.62 -2.16 -0.88
C TRP A 75 -4.83 -2.54 0.58
N ILE A 76 -4.33 -1.66 1.47
CA ILE A 76 -4.49 -1.81 2.92
C ILE A 76 -4.81 -0.44 3.52
N HIS A 77 -5.94 -0.35 4.21
CA HIS A 77 -6.31 0.79 5.05
C HIS A 77 -6.07 0.43 6.50
N PHE A 78 -5.25 1.20 7.21
CA PHE A 78 -4.85 0.85 8.57
C PHE A 78 -4.54 2.07 9.43
N LEU A 79 -4.64 1.87 10.76
CA LEU A 79 -4.32 2.88 11.77
C LEU A 79 -3.63 2.23 12.97
N PRO A 80 -2.62 2.87 13.58
CA PRO A 80 -2.10 2.44 14.87
C PRO A 80 -3.04 2.87 16.00
N ASP A 81 -2.94 2.22 17.16
CA ASP A 81 -3.51 2.80 18.36
C ASP A 81 -2.65 4.00 18.82
N ALA A 82 -3.18 4.78 19.76
CA ALA A 82 -2.53 6.01 20.21
C ALA A 82 -1.17 5.76 20.89
N GLN A 83 -0.98 4.59 21.49
CA GLN A 83 0.24 4.25 22.24
C GLN A 83 1.42 3.92 21.33
N GLU A 84 1.14 3.35 20.15
CA GLU A 84 2.18 2.90 19.20
C GLU A 84 2.46 3.89 18.07
N ARG A 85 1.80 5.03 18.09
CA ARG A 85 1.83 5.96 16.95
C ARG A 85 3.24 6.35 16.53
N ASP A 86 4.11 6.70 17.47
CA ASP A 86 5.45 7.19 17.14
C ASP A 86 6.33 6.09 16.54
N ILE A 87 6.29 4.88 17.14
CA ILE A 87 7.02 3.72 16.62
C ILE A 87 6.50 3.33 15.24
N PHE A 88 5.19 3.33 15.08
CA PHE A 88 4.53 3.02 13.83
C PHE A 88 4.97 3.96 12.69
N LEU A 89 5.04 5.26 12.94
CA LEU A 89 5.44 6.23 11.91
C LEU A 89 6.85 5.97 11.37
N GLU A 90 7.75 5.43 12.20
CA GLU A 90 9.11 5.08 11.78
C GLU A 90 9.13 3.89 10.81
N LEU A 91 8.09 3.05 10.82
CA LEU A 91 8.00 1.88 9.94
C LEU A 91 7.41 2.21 8.57
N LEU A 92 6.78 3.37 8.41
CA LEU A 92 6.12 3.74 7.17
C LEU A 92 7.11 4.22 6.12
N PRO A 93 6.83 3.98 4.83
CA PRO A 93 7.63 4.53 3.75
C PRO A 93 7.37 6.03 3.59
N PRO A 94 8.17 6.75 2.80
CA PRO A 94 7.86 8.14 2.44
C PRO A 94 6.45 8.25 1.84
N PHE A 95 5.71 9.31 2.22
CA PHE A 95 4.34 9.51 1.75
C PHE A 95 4.27 10.15 0.37
N CYS A 96 3.23 9.82 -0.38
CA CYS A 96 2.89 10.44 -1.66
C CYS A 96 4.03 10.39 -2.67
N GLN A 97 4.78 9.30 -2.69
CA GLN A 97 5.87 9.04 -3.61
C GLN A 97 5.66 7.69 -4.30
N ILE A 98 5.97 7.63 -5.59
CA ILE A 98 5.94 6.38 -6.34
C ILE A 98 7.22 5.63 -6.02
N LEU A 99 7.09 4.49 -5.31
CA LEU A 99 8.19 3.67 -4.87
C LEU A 99 8.22 2.35 -5.65
N HIS A 100 9.41 1.79 -5.80
CA HIS A 100 9.63 0.55 -6.55
C HIS A 100 10.32 -0.47 -5.63
N PRO A 101 9.58 -1.23 -4.80
CA PRO A 101 10.19 -2.24 -3.93
C PRO A 101 10.98 -3.26 -4.74
N TYR A 102 12.12 -3.70 -4.19
CA TYR A 102 13.03 -4.63 -4.87
C TYR A 102 12.33 -5.95 -5.22
N ASN A 103 11.60 -6.53 -4.26
CA ASN A 103 10.79 -7.73 -4.48
C ASN A 103 9.30 -7.42 -4.19
N PHE A 104 8.65 -6.80 -5.15
CA PHE A 104 7.23 -6.43 -5.07
C PHE A 104 6.33 -7.64 -4.80
N HIS A 105 6.62 -8.80 -5.42
CA HIS A 105 5.79 -10.00 -5.26
C HIS A 105 5.78 -10.53 -3.84
N ARG A 106 6.88 -10.39 -3.09
CA ARG A 106 6.93 -10.73 -1.68
C ARG A 106 5.92 -9.92 -0.86
N LEU A 107 5.85 -8.62 -1.11
CA LEU A 107 4.90 -7.74 -0.43
C LEU A 107 3.46 -8.08 -0.80
N SER A 108 3.19 -8.33 -2.07
CA SER A 108 1.85 -8.71 -2.52
C SER A 108 1.40 -10.03 -1.90
N GLU A 109 2.31 -11.00 -1.74
CA GLU A 109 2.00 -12.27 -1.08
C GLU A 109 1.64 -12.06 0.39
N TYR A 110 2.31 -11.13 1.09
CA TYR A 110 1.93 -10.78 2.46
C TYR A 110 0.55 -10.15 2.51
N VAL A 111 0.19 -9.32 1.55
CA VAL A 111 -1.18 -8.76 1.49
C VAL A 111 -2.20 -9.87 1.29
N ARG A 112 -1.90 -10.88 0.45
CA ARG A 112 -2.80 -12.02 0.26
C ARG A 112 -3.04 -12.73 1.59
N MET A 113 -1.97 -13.02 2.34
CA MET A 113 -2.07 -13.68 3.64
C MET A 113 -2.84 -12.83 4.65
N LEU A 114 -2.58 -11.52 4.69
CA LEU A 114 -3.31 -10.59 5.54
C LEU A 114 -4.80 -10.58 5.20
N SER A 115 -5.12 -10.56 3.92
CA SER A 115 -6.51 -10.58 3.45
C SER A 115 -7.24 -11.85 3.89
N ASP A 116 -6.56 -13.01 3.81
CA ASP A 116 -7.13 -14.28 4.28
C ASP A 116 -7.45 -14.23 5.79
N ILE A 117 -6.57 -13.63 6.57
CA ILE A 117 -6.78 -13.45 8.01
C ILE A 117 -7.92 -12.46 8.26
N PHE A 118 -7.93 -11.35 7.55
CA PHE A 118 -8.91 -10.27 7.73
C PHE A 118 -10.35 -10.75 7.47
N TYR A 119 -10.55 -11.54 6.44
CA TYR A 119 -11.87 -12.07 6.07
C TYR A 119 -12.18 -13.40 6.75
N GLY A 120 -11.29 -13.91 7.59
CA GLY A 120 -11.50 -15.12 8.37
C GLY A 120 -12.24 -14.84 9.68
N ASP A 121 -12.49 -15.92 10.43
CA ASP A 121 -13.27 -15.89 11.67
C ASP A 121 -12.50 -16.42 12.90
N SER A 122 -11.17 -16.43 12.83
CA SER A 122 -10.35 -16.87 13.96
C SER A 122 -10.59 -16.00 15.21
N ARG A 123 -10.62 -16.62 16.36
CA ARG A 123 -10.68 -15.87 17.64
C ARG A 123 -9.44 -15.01 17.90
N TYR A 124 -8.35 -15.29 17.18
CA TYR A 124 -7.09 -14.53 17.26
C TYR A 124 -6.93 -13.55 16.11
N ARG A 125 -8.02 -13.24 15.41
CA ARG A 125 -8.01 -12.43 14.19
C ARG A 125 -7.31 -11.07 14.40
N GLU A 126 -7.66 -10.33 15.44
CA GLU A 126 -7.11 -9.00 15.70
C GLU A 126 -5.60 -9.06 15.98
N GLN A 127 -5.17 -10.01 16.82
CA GLN A 127 -3.75 -10.21 17.13
C GLN A 127 -2.95 -10.65 15.91
N SER A 128 -3.53 -11.52 15.08
CA SER A 128 -2.89 -12.00 13.86
C SER A 128 -2.75 -10.89 12.82
N ILE A 129 -3.76 -10.05 12.67
CA ILE A 129 -3.70 -8.87 11.79
C ILE A 129 -2.58 -7.95 12.23
N ASP A 130 -2.52 -7.60 13.51
CA ASP A 130 -1.49 -6.75 14.07
C ASP A 130 -0.08 -7.31 13.81
N ALA A 131 0.14 -8.57 14.13
CA ALA A 131 1.43 -9.23 13.92
C ALA A 131 1.80 -9.26 12.43
N PHE A 132 0.85 -9.57 11.57
CA PHE A 132 1.09 -9.68 10.13
C PHE A 132 1.39 -8.33 9.50
N LEU A 133 0.70 -7.28 9.93
CA LEU A 133 0.98 -5.95 9.40
C LEU A 133 2.35 -5.44 9.85
N HIS A 134 2.79 -5.77 11.06
CA HIS A 134 4.17 -5.49 11.48
C HIS A 134 5.17 -6.20 10.57
N ILE A 135 4.96 -7.49 10.27
CA ILE A 135 5.80 -8.23 9.33
C ILE A 135 5.84 -7.55 7.96
N PHE A 136 4.68 -7.14 7.45
CA PHE A 136 4.58 -6.45 6.17
C PHE A 136 5.40 -5.15 6.17
N LEU A 137 5.27 -4.33 7.20
CA LEU A 137 5.97 -3.05 7.29
C LEU A 137 7.49 -3.24 7.42
N TYR A 138 7.94 -4.22 8.20
CA TYR A 138 9.36 -4.56 8.26
C TYR A 138 9.88 -5.03 6.89
N ALA A 139 9.13 -5.90 6.23
CA ALA A 139 9.51 -6.36 4.89
C ALA A 139 9.57 -5.20 3.90
N LEU A 140 8.63 -4.27 3.98
CA LEU A 140 8.63 -3.07 3.13
C LEU A 140 9.90 -2.25 3.33
N GLN A 141 10.32 -2.03 4.57
CA GLN A 141 11.58 -1.32 4.85
C GLN A 141 12.79 -2.05 4.25
N GLU A 142 12.85 -3.38 4.41
CA GLU A 142 13.92 -4.19 3.80
C GLU A 142 13.94 -4.05 2.27
N GLU A 143 12.77 -4.12 1.62
CA GLU A 143 12.67 -4.02 0.16
C GLU A 143 13.10 -2.64 -0.35
N LEU A 144 12.83 -1.59 0.38
CA LEU A 144 13.25 -0.23 0.03
C LEU A 144 14.76 -0.06 0.24
N GLU A 145 15.34 -0.64 1.30
CA GLU A 145 16.78 -0.65 1.55
C GLU A 145 17.54 -1.42 0.46
N GLU A 146 17.06 -2.63 0.09
CA GLU A 146 17.63 -3.43 -0.99
C GLU A 146 17.63 -2.66 -2.31
N ASN A 147 16.54 -1.99 -2.63
CA ASN A 147 16.41 -1.17 -3.81
C ASN A 147 17.42 -0.01 -3.81
N SER A 148 17.62 0.65 -2.65
CA SER A 148 18.61 1.73 -2.47
C SER A 148 20.04 1.26 -2.68
N ASN A 149 20.33 0.02 -2.33
CA ASN A 149 21.67 -0.58 -2.42
C ASN A 149 21.96 -1.23 -3.79
N ASP A 150 20.97 -1.33 -4.66
CA ASP A 150 21.13 -1.89 -6.00
C ASP A 150 21.87 -0.87 -6.89
N PRO A 151 23.06 -1.21 -7.43
CA PRO A 151 23.82 -0.28 -8.29
C PRO A 151 23.07 0.17 -9.53
N SER A 152 22.12 -0.63 -10.03
CA SER A 152 21.31 -0.26 -11.21
C SER A 152 20.35 0.87 -10.94
N VAL A 153 20.01 1.13 -9.67
CA VAL A 153 19.06 2.15 -9.23
C VAL A 153 19.77 3.44 -8.79
N GLN A 154 21.06 3.37 -8.44
CA GLN A 154 21.83 4.50 -7.90
C GLN A 154 22.44 5.41 -8.98
N LYS A 155 21.83 5.48 -10.13
CA LYS A 155 22.35 6.32 -11.23
C LYS A 155 21.92 7.76 -11.14
#